data_0f03c0cb977552b2825cf33ca991e674
#
_entry.id   0f03c0cb977552b2825cf33ca991e674
#
_cell.length_a   1.000
_cell.length_b   1.000
_cell.length_c   1.000
_cell.angle_alpha   90.00
_cell.angle_beta   90.00
_cell.angle_gamma   90.00
#
_symmetry.space_group_name_H-M   'P 1'
#
loop_
_entity.id
_entity.type
_entity.pdbx_description
1 polymer ?
#
loop_
_entity_poly.entity_id
_entity_poly.type
_entity_poly.pdbx_seq_one_letter_code
_entity_poly.pdbx_strand_id
1 'polypeptide(L)'
;MATDYHYNIELPEDVSKILEQDFWMLENIGPMMLKSLTEPVKFAATSWIIVTKGSCRADINLVTHEITAPALVTVRSTQILQTTYISPDFNASVMVMSKRFMEKIFMYSGNSSFYSISARHHVVKFPEEEMPEYEKFMASMRDIIADKKNPYGSQALVFQIMLFIYKVGYKCYEPYKNEVTSRQGRLSDQFLFLVQDNFREHRFLDFYAQKMKITPKHLSRTVKVQTGYSAVEWIERFVILEAKVLLKSSNLNIQQIADELHFPSQSFFGKYFKKLTGMSPKEYRNS
;
A
#
# COMPACT_ATOMS: atom_id res chain seq x y z
N MET A 1 -20.25 -4.30 -11.50
CA MET A 1 -20.23 -2.83 -11.37
C MET A 1 -19.27 -2.52 -10.25
N ALA A 2 -18.12 -1.92 -10.55
CA ALA A 2 -17.17 -1.50 -9.52
C ALA A 2 -17.78 -0.27 -8.83
N THR A 3 -18.09 -0.41 -7.55
CA THR A 3 -18.55 0.69 -6.72
C THR A 3 -17.35 1.60 -6.45
N ASP A 4 -17.34 2.79 -7.06
CA ASP A 4 -16.36 3.84 -6.78
C ASP A 4 -16.58 4.35 -5.35
N TYR A 5 -15.74 3.88 -4.42
CA TYR A 5 -15.72 4.42 -3.07
C TYR A 5 -14.91 5.72 -3.06
N HIS A 6 -15.61 6.83 -2.85
CA HIS A 6 -14.97 8.10 -2.52
C HIS A 6 -14.39 8.01 -1.10
N TYR A 7 -13.10 7.81 -0.99
CA TYR A 7 -12.38 7.92 0.27
C TYR A 7 -12.18 9.40 0.59
N ASN A 8 -12.82 9.90 1.65
CA ASN A 8 -12.59 11.24 2.18
C ASN A 8 -11.21 11.30 2.87
N ILE A 9 -10.16 11.42 2.07
CA ILE A 9 -8.93 12.02 2.53
C ILE A 9 -9.13 13.52 2.24
N GLU A 10 -8.98 14.39 3.24
CA GLU A 10 -8.75 15.82 2.99
C GLU A 10 -7.34 16.01 2.37
N LEU A 11 -7.11 15.35 1.28
CA LEU A 11 -6.14 15.77 0.31
C LEU A 11 -6.76 16.96 -0.44
N PRO A 12 -5.97 17.86 -1.02
CA PRO A 12 -6.52 19.01 -1.76
C PRO A 12 -7.64 18.58 -2.70
N GLU A 13 -8.66 19.42 -2.93
CA GLU A 13 -9.86 19.14 -3.75
C GLU A 13 -9.60 18.44 -5.11
N ASP A 14 -8.36 18.40 -5.54
CA ASP A 14 -7.90 17.74 -6.76
C ASP A 14 -7.75 16.20 -6.67
N VAL A 15 -7.87 15.58 -5.51
CA VAL A 15 -7.62 14.11 -5.39
C VAL A 15 -8.71 13.27 -6.05
N SER A 16 -9.96 13.74 -6.07
CA SER A 16 -11.01 13.08 -6.85
C SER A 16 -10.70 13.09 -8.35
N LYS A 17 -10.02 14.12 -8.86
CA LYS A 17 -9.51 14.21 -10.23
C LYS A 17 -8.29 13.32 -10.48
N ILE A 18 -7.56 12.94 -9.45
CA ILE A 18 -6.39 12.04 -9.56
C ILE A 18 -6.81 10.64 -10.00
N LEU A 19 -7.96 10.15 -9.53
CA LEU A 19 -8.51 8.84 -9.93
C LEU A 19 -8.94 8.81 -11.41
N GLU A 20 -9.22 9.97 -12.02
CA GLU A 20 -9.49 10.12 -13.45
C GLU A 20 -8.20 10.20 -14.28
N GLN A 21 -7.06 10.55 -13.66
CA GLN A 21 -5.76 10.62 -14.30
C GLN A 21 -4.95 9.35 -14.03
N ASP A 22 -4.26 8.84 -15.03
CA ASP A 22 -3.40 7.66 -14.91
C ASP A 22 -2.20 7.87 -13.99
N PHE A 23 -1.75 9.12 -13.83
CA PHE A 23 -0.55 9.50 -13.08
C PHE A 23 -0.73 10.86 -12.41
N TRP A 24 -0.21 10.98 -11.19
CA TRP A 24 -0.18 12.22 -10.43
C TRP A 24 1.07 12.30 -9.55
N MET A 25 1.55 13.52 -9.29
CA MET A 25 2.74 13.79 -8.50
C MET A 25 2.56 15.00 -7.60
N LEU A 26 3.02 14.90 -6.36
CA LEU A 26 3.09 16.01 -5.39
C LEU A 26 4.46 16.03 -4.74
N GLU A 27 5.01 17.23 -4.58
CA GLU A 27 6.30 17.49 -3.96
C GLU A 27 6.15 18.32 -2.67
N ASN A 28 7.19 18.31 -1.85
CA ASN A 28 7.26 19.12 -0.62
C ASN A 28 6.14 18.78 0.38
N ILE A 29 5.86 17.50 0.53
CA ILE A 29 4.90 17.01 1.52
C ILE A 29 5.53 17.11 2.90
N GLY A 30 5.07 18.08 3.69
CA GLY A 30 5.49 18.26 5.07
C GLY A 30 4.55 17.60 6.08
N PRO A 31 4.88 17.68 7.39
CA PRO A 31 4.12 16.99 8.45
C PRO A 31 2.66 17.40 8.52
N MET A 32 2.33 18.65 8.20
CA MET A 32 0.93 19.13 8.25
C MET A 32 0.03 18.44 7.23
N MET A 33 0.57 18.11 6.05
CA MET A 33 -0.20 17.44 4.99
C MET A 33 -0.46 15.96 5.31
N LEU A 34 0.34 15.36 6.20
CA LEU A 34 0.23 13.96 6.58
C LEU A 34 -0.65 13.73 7.83
N LYS A 35 -1.20 14.79 8.44
CA LYS A 35 -2.07 14.64 9.63
C LYS A 35 -3.30 13.78 9.35
N SER A 36 -3.82 13.79 8.13
CA SER A 36 -4.93 12.93 7.73
C SER A 36 -4.56 11.43 7.66
N LEU A 37 -3.26 11.09 7.59
CA LEU A 37 -2.79 9.70 7.57
C LEU A 37 -2.56 9.10 8.96
N THR A 38 -2.92 9.79 10.05
CA THR A 38 -2.89 9.22 11.40
C THR A 38 -3.98 8.16 11.59
N GLU A 39 -5.08 8.25 10.84
CA GLU A 39 -6.05 7.17 10.70
C GLU A 39 -5.65 6.22 9.56
N PRO A 40 -6.09 4.94 9.60
CA PRO A 40 -5.79 4.00 8.51
C PRO A 40 -6.42 4.45 7.19
N VAL A 41 -5.61 4.64 6.17
CA VAL A 41 -6.04 5.05 4.83
C VAL A 41 -5.71 3.98 3.82
N LYS A 42 -6.70 3.56 3.03
CA LYS A 42 -6.51 2.62 1.94
C LYS A 42 -6.16 3.34 0.64
N PHE A 43 -5.09 2.91 0.01
CA PHE A 43 -4.67 3.45 -1.28
C PHE A 43 -5.42 2.77 -2.43
N ALA A 44 -6.05 3.57 -3.28
CA ALA A 44 -6.72 3.09 -4.50
C ALA A 44 -5.74 2.87 -5.67
N ALA A 45 -4.53 3.44 -5.57
CA ALA A 45 -3.49 3.41 -6.59
C ALA A 45 -2.14 3.03 -5.99
N THR A 46 -1.18 2.65 -6.82
CA THR A 46 0.20 2.43 -6.37
C THR A 46 0.88 3.76 -6.17
N SER A 47 1.51 3.95 -5.01
CA SER A 47 2.22 5.18 -4.67
C SER A 47 3.69 4.88 -4.37
N TRP A 48 4.57 5.68 -4.97
CA TRP A 48 5.97 5.78 -4.58
C TRP A 48 6.18 7.07 -3.82
N ILE A 49 6.72 6.95 -2.62
CA ILE A 49 6.99 8.07 -1.73
C ILE A 49 8.51 8.11 -1.53
N ILE A 50 9.13 9.20 -1.94
CA ILE A 50 10.55 9.43 -1.69
C ILE A 50 10.67 10.43 -0.55
N VAL A 51 11.11 9.92 0.61
CA VAL A 51 11.38 10.73 1.81
C VAL A 51 12.75 11.36 1.63
N THR A 52 12.80 12.68 1.58
CA THR A 52 14.02 13.46 1.31
C THR A 52 14.64 14.07 2.56
N LYS A 53 13.82 14.30 3.62
CA LYS A 53 14.27 14.80 4.92
C LYS A 53 13.48 14.20 6.07
N GLY A 54 14.08 14.17 7.25
CA GLY A 54 13.44 13.76 8.47
C GLY A 54 13.17 12.26 8.57
N SER A 55 12.21 11.91 9.40
CA SER A 55 11.82 10.52 9.64
C SER A 55 10.34 10.41 9.96
N CYS A 56 9.78 9.22 9.75
CA CYS A 56 8.43 8.89 10.19
C CYS A 56 8.35 7.41 10.57
N ARG A 57 7.32 7.08 11.36
CA ARG A 57 6.92 5.70 11.63
C ARG A 57 5.57 5.47 10.99
N ALA A 58 5.46 4.42 10.18
CA ALA A 58 4.24 4.10 9.48
C ALA A 58 3.97 2.60 9.45
N ASP A 59 2.70 2.23 9.57
CA ASP A 59 2.22 0.86 9.37
C ASP A 59 1.75 0.71 7.93
N ILE A 60 2.32 -0.24 7.20
CA ILE A 60 1.84 -0.66 5.89
C ILE A 60 1.27 -2.06 6.04
N ASN A 61 -0.04 -2.23 5.84
CA ASN A 61 -0.73 -3.51 6.04
C ASN A 61 -0.36 -4.18 7.38
N LEU A 62 -0.39 -3.44 8.51
CA LEU A 62 -0.12 -3.96 9.85
C LEU A 62 1.36 -4.25 10.15
N VAL A 63 2.28 -3.95 9.25
CA VAL A 63 3.72 -4.05 9.49
C VAL A 63 4.27 -2.66 9.74
N THR A 64 4.83 -2.46 10.92
CA THR A 64 5.44 -1.18 11.32
C THR A 64 6.80 -1.01 10.64
N HIS A 65 7.01 0.15 10.05
CA HIS A 65 8.26 0.57 9.43
C HIS A 65 8.78 1.85 10.06
N GLU A 66 10.05 1.85 10.44
CA GLU A 66 10.81 3.06 10.77
C GLU A 66 11.44 3.57 9.47
N ILE A 67 11.08 4.78 9.08
CA ILE A 67 11.48 5.38 7.80
C ILE A 67 12.33 6.60 8.11
N THR A 68 13.58 6.58 7.65
CA THR A 68 14.52 7.70 7.79
C THR A 68 15.05 8.10 6.42
N ALA A 69 15.03 9.38 6.12
CA ALA A 69 15.53 9.93 4.86
C ALA A 69 17.04 9.65 4.65
N PRO A 70 17.49 9.46 3.40
CA PRO A 70 16.67 9.30 2.22
C PRO A 70 16.11 7.87 2.07
N ALA A 71 14.83 7.74 1.75
CA ALA A 71 14.15 6.45 1.64
C ALA A 71 13.12 6.44 0.50
N LEU A 72 12.99 5.29 -0.15
CA LEU A 72 11.91 5.00 -1.08
C LEU A 72 10.89 4.09 -0.39
N VAL A 73 9.64 4.55 -0.33
CA VAL A 73 8.51 3.80 0.20
C VAL A 73 7.55 3.46 -0.92
N THR A 74 7.18 2.19 -1.03
CA THR A 74 6.20 1.71 -2.00
C THR A 74 4.93 1.26 -1.30
N VAL A 75 3.82 1.96 -1.54
CA VAL A 75 2.48 1.57 -1.11
C VAL A 75 1.69 1.17 -2.35
N ARG A 76 1.29 -0.09 -2.43
CA ARG A 76 0.55 -0.59 -3.60
C ARG A 76 -0.94 -0.34 -3.44
N SER A 77 -1.65 -0.33 -4.57
CA SER A 77 -3.11 -0.33 -4.59
C SER A 77 -3.66 -1.42 -3.67
N THR A 78 -4.71 -1.12 -2.94
CA THR A 78 -5.35 -1.95 -1.90
C THR A 78 -4.61 -2.05 -0.55
N GLN A 79 -3.37 -1.59 -0.44
CA GLN A 79 -2.68 -1.53 0.85
C GLN A 79 -3.19 -0.37 1.71
N ILE A 80 -3.11 -0.56 3.01
CA ILE A 80 -3.51 0.42 4.01
C ILE A 80 -2.26 0.98 4.66
N LEU A 81 -2.16 2.31 4.68
CA LEU A 81 -1.11 3.07 5.33
C LEU A 81 -1.69 3.81 6.53
N GLN A 82 -0.96 3.80 7.63
CA GLN A 82 -1.24 4.62 8.80
C GLN A 82 0.08 5.17 9.35
N THR A 83 0.19 6.48 9.56
CA THR A 83 1.36 7.09 10.18
C THR A 83 1.13 7.26 11.68
N THR A 84 2.12 6.88 12.49
CA THR A 84 2.05 6.99 13.95
C THR A 84 3.00 8.04 14.52
N TYR A 85 4.02 8.42 13.75
CA TYR A 85 4.96 9.47 14.09
C TYR A 85 5.52 10.14 12.83
N ILE A 86 5.73 11.46 12.87
CA ILE A 86 6.33 12.25 11.80
C ILE A 86 7.23 13.30 12.44
N SER A 87 8.50 13.37 12.03
CA SER A 87 9.43 14.41 12.53
C SER A 87 9.06 15.80 12.01
N PRO A 88 9.38 16.88 12.75
CA PRO A 88 9.03 18.25 12.36
C PRO A 88 9.67 18.72 11.04
N ASP A 89 10.81 18.14 10.68
CA ASP A 89 11.58 18.44 9.45
C ASP A 89 11.26 17.49 8.29
N PHE A 90 10.26 16.62 8.46
CA PHE A 90 9.87 15.66 7.43
C PHE A 90 9.55 16.34 6.11
N ASN A 91 10.11 15.81 5.03
CA ASN A 91 9.77 16.21 3.66
C ASN A 91 9.80 14.99 2.75
N ALA A 92 8.81 14.90 1.88
CA ALA A 92 8.70 13.82 0.90
C ALA A 92 8.08 14.31 -0.40
N SER A 93 8.24 13.50 -1.44
CA SER A 93 7.48 13.61 -2.69
C SER A 93 6.73 12.31 -2.93
N VAL A 94 5.54 12.38 -3.50
CA VAL A 94 4.72 11.21 -3.84
C VAL A 94 4.38 11.20 -5.33
N MET A 95 4.48 10.04 -5.92
CA MET A 95 3.97 9.72 -7.25
C MET A 95 2.87 8.67 -7.11
N VAL A 96 1.69 8.96 -7.63
CA VAL A 96 0.53 8.07 -7.59
C VAL A 96 0.23 7.57 -8.99
N MET A 97 0.13 6.27 -9.15
CA MET A 97 -0.01 5.57 -10.43
C MET A 97 -1.24 4.68 -10.42
N SER A 98 -2.16 4.92 -11.36
CA SER A 98 -3.34 4.07 -11.53
C SER A 98 -2.96 2.62 -11.87
N LYS A 99 -3.88 1.69 -11.69
CA LYS A 99 -3.68 0.30 -12.12
C LYS A 99 -3.35 0.23 -13.62
N ARG A 100 -4.06 0.99 -14.46
CA ARG A 100 -3.84 1.06 -15.91
C ARG A 100 -2.44 1.61 -16.25
N PHE A 101 -1.96 2.59 -15.49
CA PHE A 101 -0.62 3.13 -15.68
C PHE A 101 0.46 2.10 -15.29
N MET A 102 0.26 1.41 -14.17
CA MET A 102 1.16 0.33 -13.74
C MET A 102 1.21 -0.82 -14.75
N GLU A 103 0.08 -1.19 -15.36
CA GLU A 103 0.03 -2.20 -16.42
C GLU A 103 0.89 -1.81 -17.63
N LYS A 104 0.92 -0.52 -18.02
CA LYS A 104 1.82 -0.03 -19.06
C LYS A 104 3.30 -0.20 -18.67
N ILE A 105 3.67 0.16 -17.42
CA ILE A 105 5.03 -0.06 -16.91
C ILE A 105 5.38 -1.55 -16.99
N PHE A 106 4.50 -2.46 -16.54
CA PHE A 106 4.74 -3.90 -16.57
C PHE A 106 4.88 -4.45 -17.99
N MET A 107 4.09 -3.97 -18.93
CA MET A 107 4.16 -4.40 -20.32
C MET A 107 5.54 -4.15 -20.93
N TYR A 108 6.17 -3.03 -20.59
CA TYR A 108 7.52 -2.68 -21.08
C TYR A 108 8.66 -3.23 -20.22
N SER A 109 8.45 -3.42 -18.91
CA SER A 109 9.51 -3.89 -18.00
C SER A 109 9.69 -5.42 -17.99
N GLY A 110 8.73 -6.17 -18.52
CA GLY A 110 8.72 -7.62 -18.41
C GLY A 110 8.65 -8.11 -16.96
N ASN A 111 9.04 -9.36 -16.72
CA ASN A 111 9.14 -9.94 -15.37
C ASN A 111 10.41 -9.45 -14.64
N SER A 112 10.51 -8.17 -14.33
CA SER A 112 11.66 -7.66 -13.60
C SER A 112 11.63 -8.12 -12.13
N SER A 113 12.78 -8.55 -11.63
CA SER A 113 12.98 -8.89 -10.21
C SER A 113 12.65 -7.71 -9.28
N PHE A 114 12.73 -6.49 -9.80
CA PHE A 114 12.35 -5.25 -9.11
C PHE A 114 10.95 -5.31 -8.50
N TYR A 115 9.94 -5.76 -9.26
CA TYR A 115 8.57 -5.84 -8.75
C TYR A 115 8.43 -6.87 -7.62
N SER A 116 9.05 -8.02 -7.76
CA SER A 116 9.02 -9.07 -6.74
C SER A 116 9.70 -8.64 -5.44
N ILE A 117 10.79 -7.87 -5.55
CA ILE A 117 11.52 -7.36 -4.38
C ILE A 117 10.73 -6.22 -3.73
N SER A 118 10.23 -5.24 -4.51
CA SER A 118 9.42 -4.13 -3.99
C SER A 118 8.11 -4.59 -3.34
N ALA A 119 7.63 -5.77 -3.73
CA ALA A 119 6.48 -6.40 -3.10
C ALA A 119 6.74 -6.89 -1.67
N ARG A 120 7.99 -7.21 -1.34
CA ARG A 120 8.42 -7.65 0.00
C ARG A 120 9.01 -6.52 0.82
N HIS A 121 9.74 -5.61 0.17
CA HIS A 121 10.42 -4.48 0.82
C HIS A 121 9.70 -3.19 0.48
N HIS A 122 8.70 -2.84 1.31
CA HIS A 122 7.92 -1.62 1.15
C HIS A 122 8.75 -0.36 1.40
N VAL A 123 9.72 -0.45 2.29
CA VAL A 123 10.64 0.63 2.64
C VAL A 123 12.05 0.18 2.34
N VAL A 124 12.73 0.91 1.48
CA VAL A 124 14.14 0.67 1.16
C VAL A 124 14.93 1.97 1.26
N LYS A 125 16.20 1.85 1.67
CA LYS A 125 17.09 3.01 1.70
C LYS A 125 17.30 3.53 0.27
N PHE A 126 17.16 4.84 0.09
CA PHE A 126 17.54 5.49 -1.15
C PHE A 126 19.01 5.91 -1.06
N PRO A 127 19.86 5.59 -2.06
CA PRO A 127 21.26 5.96 -2.00
C PRO A 127 21.44 7.48 -2.01
N GLU A 128 22.17 8.03 -1.06
CA GLU A 128 22.39 9.49 -0.94
C GLU A 128 23.08 10.07 -2.19
N GLU A 129 24.01 9.33 -2.76
CA GLU A 129 24.73 9.70 -3.99
C GLU A 129 23.81 9.80 -5.22
N GLU A 130 22.62 9.22 -5.17
CA GLU A 130 21.64 9.26 -6.25
C GLU A 130 20.61 10.42 -6.10
N MET A 131 20.68 11.20 -5.03
CA MET A 131 19.78 12.35 -4.84
C MET A 131 19.85 13.38 -6.00
N PRO A 132 21.02 13.71 -6.59
CA PRO A 132 21.06 14.57 -7.77
C PRO A 132 20.33 13.99 -8.99
N GLU A 133 20.36 12.68 -9.19
CA GLU A 133 19.62 12.01 -10.27
C GLU A 133 18.12 11.98 -10.00
N TYR A 134 17.72 11.85 -8.73
CA TYR A 134 16.33 12.00 -8.31
C TYR A 134 15.81 13.41 -8.62
N GLU A 135 16.57 14.45 -8.32
CA GLU A 135 16.16 15.84 -8.61
C GLU A 135 15.99 16.09 -10.11
N LYS A 136 16.92 15.58 -10.96
CA LYS A 136 16.79 15.64 -12.42
C LYS A 136 15.55 14.88 -12.91
N PHE A 137 15.27 13.71 -12.33
CA PHE A 137 14.10 12.94 -12.63
C PHE A 137 12.81 13.74 -12.31
N MET A 138 12.72 14.34 -11.13
CA MET A 138 11.57 15.15 -10.73
C MET A 138 11.40 16.38 -11.62
N ALA A 139 12.48 17.06 -12.01
CA ALA A 139 12.43 18.18 -12.95
C ALA A 139 11.87 17.73 -14.31
N SER A 140 12.39 16.64 -14.88
CA SER A 140 11.88 16.09 -16.13
C SER A 140 10.41 15.67 -16.05
N MET A 141 9.98 15.10 -14.92
CA MET A 141 8.58 14.74 -14.71
C MET A 141 7.68 15.99 -14.72
N ARG A 142 8.09 17.08 -14.05
CA ARG A 142 7.37 18.37 -14.08
C ARG A 142 7.22 18.90 -15.49
N ASP A 143 8.31 18.88 -16.29
CA ASP A 143 8.29 19.37 -17.67
C ASP A 143 7.31 18.56 -18.54
N ILE A 144 7.32 17.24 -18.43
CA ILE A 144 6.40 16.36 -19.15
C ILE A 144 4.94 16.62 -18.72
N ILE A 145 4.67 16.80 -17.42
CA ILE A 145 3.33 17.07 -16.89
C ILE A 145 2.83 18.45 -17.32
N ALA A 146 3.72 19.45 -17.42
CA ALA A 146 3.38 20.81 -17.81
C ALA A 146 3.03 20.92 -19.30
N ASP A 147 3.61 20.08 -20.16
CA ASP A 147 3.33 20.09 -21.61
C ASP A 147 2.01 19.39 -21.94
N LYS A 148 0.90 20.09 -21.68
CA LYS A 148 -0.46 19.61 -21.98
C LYS A 148 -0.75 19.42 -23.48
N LYS A 149 0.11 19.93 -24.35
CA LYS A 149 -0.08 19.82 -25.82
C LYS A 149 0.56 18.56 -26.38
N ASN A 150 1.41 17.89 -25.62
CA ASN A 150 2.08 16.67 -26.06
C ASN A 150 1.09 15.48 -26.10
N PRO A 151 0.73 14.95 -27.27
CA PRO A 151 -0.19 13.82 -27.38
C PRO A 151 0.41 12.51 -26.83
N TYR A 152 1.73 12.46 -26.61
CA TYR A 152 2.46 11.31 -26.07
C TYR A 152 2.87 11.50 -24.62
N GLY A 153 2.30 12.47 -23.89
CA GLY A 153 2.67 12.77 -22.50
C GLY A 153 2.59 11.54 -21.57
N SER A 154 1.55 10.73 -21.70
CA SER A 154 1.41 9.50 -20.89
C SER A 154 2.52 8.49 -21.18
N GLN A 155 2.92 8.32 -22.44
CA GLN A 155 4.04 7.44 -22.83
C GLN A 155 5.36 7.99 -22.33
N ALA A 156 5.57 9.31 -22.44
CA ALA A 156 6.79 9.97 -21.94
C ALA A 156 6.94 9.76 -20.42
N LEU A 157 5.86 9.89 -19.63
CA LEU A 157 5.88 9.59 -18.19
C LEU A 157 6.27 8.13 -17.91
N VAL A 158 5.69 7.17 -18.65
CA VAL A 158 6.03 5.75 -18.50
C VAL A 158 7.52 5.52 -18.75
N PHE A 159 8.06 6.02 -19.87
CA PHE A 159 9.46 5.83 -20.21
C PHE A 159 10.41 6.56 -19.24
N GLN A 160 10.04 7.73 -18.75
CA GLN A 160 10.81 8.46 -17.76
C GLN A 160 10.88 7.70 -16.42
N ILE A 161 9.76 7.12 -15.97
CA ILE A 161 9.72 6.27 -14.78
C ILE A 161 10.56 5.00 -14.99
N MET A 162 10.45 4.36 -16.16
CA MET A 162 11.26 3.19 -16.47
C MET A 162 12.74 3.50 -16.48
N LEU A 163 13.14 4.62 -17.09
CA LEU A 163 14.53 5.07 -17.06
C LEU A 163 15.03 5.24 -15.61
N PHE A 164 14.22 5.87 -14.75
CA PHE A 164 14.57 6.03 -13.35
C PHE A 164 14.67 4.69 -12.60
N ILE A 165 13.75 3.74 -12.84
CA ILE A 165 13.82 2.39 -12.28
C ILE A 165 15.15 1.70 -12.65
N TYR A 166 15.51 1.72 -13.94
CA TYR A 166 16.71 1.02 -14.41
C TYR A 166 18.02 1.76 -14.13
N LYS A 167 17.98 3.08 -13.97
CA LYS A 167 19.17 3.89 -13.67
C LYS A 167 19.47 4.00 -12.18
N VAL A 168 18.43 4.18 -11.37
CA VAL A 168 18.54 4.47 -9.93
C VAL A 168 17.84 3.42 -9.09
N GLY A 169 16.60 3.08 -9.43
CA GLY A 169 15.75 2.21 -8.61
C GLY A 169 16.38 0.84 -8.35
N TYR A 170 17.14 0.27 -9.30
CA TYR A 170 17.81 -1.00 -9.08
C TYR A 170 18.79 -0.95 -7.90
N LYS A 171 19.46 0.19 -7.67
CA LYS A 171 20.41 0.37 -6.56
C LYS A 171 19.72 0.32 -5.19
N CYS A 172 18.50 0.82 -5.10
CA CYS A 172 17.70 0.72 -3.88
C CYS A 172 17.43 -0.74 -3.48
N TYR A 173 17.32 -1.63 -4.46
CA TYR A 173 16.99 -3.04 -4.24
C TYR A 173 18.19 -3.99 -4.37
N GLU A 174 19.37 -3.50 -4.76
CA GLU A 174 20.60 -4.28 -4.86
C GLU A 174 20.93 -5.06 -3.57
N PRO A 175 20.77 -4.49 -2.34
CA PRO A 175 21.02 -5.22 -1.10
C PRO A 175 20.14 -6.46 -0.94
N TYR A 176 18.99 -6.50 -1.59
CA TYR A 176 17.97 -7.56 -1.44
C TYR A 176 17.98 -8.59 -2.57
N LYS A 177 18.79 -8.39 -3.63
CA LYS A 177 18.80 -9.27 -4.81
C LYS A 177 19.14 -10.73 -4.50
N ASN A 178 20.01 -10.93 -3.50
CA ASN A 178 20.47 -12.24 -3.06
C ASN A 178 19.74 -12.78 -1.84
N GLU A 179 18.66 -12.10 -1.40
CA GLU A 179 17.83 -12.64 -0.33
C GLU A 179 17.21 -13.97 -0.79
N VAL A 180 17.87 -15.05 -0.45
CA VAL A 180 17.30 -16.39 -0.52
C VAL A 180 16.25 -16.51 0.55
N THR A 181 15.03 -16.06 0.23
CA THR A 181 13.90 -16.37 1.10
C THR A 181 13.83 -17.88 1.27
N SER A 182 13.87 -18.35 2.52
CA SER A 182 13.67 -19.77 2.81
C SER A 182 12.35 -20.24 2.14
N ARG A 183 12.23 -21.52 1.82
CA ARG A 183 10.97 -22.07 1.30
C ARG A 183 9.77 -21.68 2.18
N GLN A 184 9.98 -21.63 3.49
CA GLN A 184 8.97 -21.24 4.48
C GLN A 184 8.65 -19.74 4.42
N GLY A 185 9.64 -18.87 4.24
CA GLY A 185 9.44 -17.44 4.03
C GLY A 185 8.60 -17.16 2.78
N ARG A 186 8.96 -17.78 1.64
CA ARG A 186 8.16 -17.65 0.40
C ARG A 186 6.71 -18.13 0.57
N LEU A 187 6.50 -19.18 1.35
CA LEU A 187 5.16 -19.67 1.64
C LEU A 187 4.35 -18.69 2.49
N SER A 188 4.98 -18.06 3.49
CA SER A 188 4.33 -17.03 4.30
C SER A 188 3.99 -15.78 3.47
N ASP A 189 4.91 -15.34 2.62
CA ASP A 189 4.68 -14.20 1.71
C ASP A 189 3.50 -14.49 0.76
N GLN A 190 3.49 -15.65 0.11
CA GLN A 190 2.39 -16.07 -0.76
C GLN A 190 1.05 -16.10 -0.03
N PHE A 191 1.05 -16.59 1.22
CA PHE A 191 -0.16 -16.58 2.03
C PHE A 191 -0.64 -15.14 2.30
N LEU A 192 0.24 -14.23 2.72
CA LEU A 192 -0.13 -12.85 3.01
C LEU A 192 -0.67 -12.14 1.76
N PHE A 193 -0.09 -12.37 0.58
CA PHE A 193 -0.63 -11.85 -0.67
C PHE A 193 -2.03 -12.42 -0.97
N LEU A 194 -2.22 -13.73 -0.82
CA LEU A 194 -3.53 -14.34 -1.02
C LEU A 194 -4.57 -13.81 -0.03
N VAL A 195 -4.19 -13.56 1.23
CA VAL A 195 -5.10 -12.96 2.22
C VAL A 195 -5.48 -11.56 1.79
N GLN A 196 -4.52 -10.72 1.41
CA GLN A 196 -4.78 -9.35 0.97
C GLN A 196 -5.78 -9.27 -0.19
N ASP A 197 -5.72 -10.23 -1.11
CA ASP A 197 -6.60 -10.24 -2.28
C ASP A 197 -7.99 -10.86 -2.01
N ASN A 198 -8.12 -11.70 -0.97
CA ASN A 198 -9.31 -12.54 -0.82
C ASN A 198 -10.01 -12.45 0.55
N PHE A 199 -9.48 -11.71 1.54
CA PHE A 199 -9.99 -11.72 2.93
C PHE A 199 -11.45 -11.23 3.07
N ARG A 200 -11.93 -10.42 2.14
CA ARG A 200 -13.31 -9.92 2.15
C ARG A 200 -14.31 -11.06 1.97
N GLU A 201 -14.05 -11.95 1.02
CA GLU A 201 -14.92 -13.07 0.65
C GLU A 201 -14.58 -14.35 1.43
N HIS A 202 -13.28 -14.57 1.68
CA HIS A 202 -12.77 -15.82 2.24
C HIS A 202 -12.05 -15.59 3.58
N ARG A 203 -12.73 -15.92 4.69
CA ARG A 203 -12.22 -15.76 6.06
C ARG A 203 -11.72 -17.06 6.70
N PHE A 204 -11.93 -18.20 6.04
CA PHE A 204 -11.54 -19.49 6.56
C PHE A 204 -10.20 -19.94 5.99
N LEU A 205 -9.36 -20.48 6.86
CA LEU A 205 -8.00 -20.91 6.53
C LEU A 205 -7.98 -21.99 5.42
N ASP A 206 -9.02 -22.82 5.35
CA ASP A 206 -9.11 -23.90 4.38
C ASP A 206 -9.03 -23.42 2.92
N PHE A 207 -9.65 -22.28 2.59
CA PHE A 207 -9.55 -21.67 1.27
C PHE A 207 -8.10 -21.40 0.86
N TYR A 208 -7.33 -20.79 1.74
CA TYR A 208 -5.93 -20.45 1.50
C TYR A 208 -5.05 -21.69 1.41
N ALA A 209 -5.25 -22.63 2.31
CA ALA A 209 -4.54 -23.89 2.33
C ALA A 209 -4.76 -24.69 1.03
N GLN A 210 -6.01 -24.74 0.55
CA GLN A 210 -6.37 -25.36 -0.72
C GLN A 210 -5.72 -24.65 -1.92
N LYS A 211 -5.79 -23.33 -1.99
CA LYS A 211 -5.14 -22.51 -3.03
C LYS A 211 -3.63 -22.76 -3.09
N MET A 212 -3.00 -22.92 -1.92
CA MET A 212 -1.57 -23.15 -1.80
C MET A 212 -1.17 -24.65 -1.87
N LYS A 213 -2.14 -25.55 -2.02
CA LYS A 213 -1.94 -27.03 -2.09
C LYS A 213 -1.17 -27.59 -0.88
N ILE A 214 -1.48 -27.09 0.32
CA ILE A 214 -0.92 -27.56 1.59
C ILE A 214 -2.03 -27.71 2.64
N THR A 215 -1.70 -28.39 3.76
CA THR A 215 -2.68 -28.55 4.84
C THR A 215 -2.84 -27.25 5.66
N PRO A 216 -4.05 -26.93 6.19
CA PRO A 216 -4.26 -25.78 7.07
C PRO A 216 -3.32 -25.75 8.27
N LYS A 217 -3.04 -26.93 8.87
CA LYS A 217 -2.11 -27.08 10.00
C LYS A 217 -0.69 -26.67 9.62
N HIS A 218 -0.21 -27.12 8.46
CA HIS A 218 1.13 -26.77 7.96
C HIS A 218 1.23 -25.29 7.65
N LEU A 219 0.22 -24.73 6.96
CA LEU A 219 0.15 -23.29 6.64
C LEU A 219 0.20 -22.45 7.93
N SER A 220 -0.70 -22.72 8.89
CA SER A 220 -0.80 -21.93 10.12
C SER A 220 0.50 -22.00 10.95
N ARG A 221 1.12 -23.17 11.06
CA ARG A 221 2.40 -23.33 11.75
C ARG A 221 3.52 -22.55 11.07
N THR A 222 3.63 -22.65 9.74
CA THR A 222 4.70 -21.99 8.98
C THR A 222 4.56 -20.47 9.08
N VAL A 223 3.36 -19.94 8.87
CA VAL A 223 3.09 -18.51 8.98
C VAL A 223 3.42 -18.01 10.40
N LYS A 224 2.99 -18.74 11.45
CA LYS A 224 3.28 -18.34 12.84
C LYS A 224 4.77 -18.30 13.16
N VAL A 225 5.55 -19.27 12.68
CA VAL A 225 7.01 -19.28 12.88
C VAL A 225 7.70 -18.11 12.19
N GLN A 226 7.23 -17.73 10.99
CA GLN A 226 7.85 -16.67 10.19
C GLN A 226 7.40 -15.26 10.59
N THR A 227 6.17 -15.09 11.09
CA THR A 227 5.56 -13.78 11.29
C THR A 227 5.18 -13.47 12.75
N GLY A 228 5.26 -14.44 13.64
CA GLY A 228 4.81 -14.34 15.03
C GLY A 228 3.30 -14.52 15.22
N TYR A 229 2.47 -14.41 14.18
CA TYR A 229 1.02 -14.56 14.20
C TYR A 229 0.57 -15.78 13.42
N SER A 230 -0.49 -16.45 13.90
CA SER A 230 -1.10 -17.55 13.14
C SER A 230 -1.75 -17.04 11.85
N ALA A 231 -1.96 -17.94 10.90
CA ALA A 231 -2.62 -17.58 9.65
C ALA A 231 -4.05 -17.04 9.86
N VAL A 232 -4.78 -17.55 10.85
CA VAL A 232 -6.13 -17.07 11.21
C VAL A 232 -6.05 -15.65 11.77
N GLU A 233 -5.10 -15.38 12.66
CA GLU A 233 -4.90 -14.01 13.20
C GLU A 233 -4.56 -13.01 12.08
N TRP A 234 -3.81 -13.40 11.06
CA TRP A 234 -3.55 -12.55 9.91
C TRP A 234 -4.82 -12.22 9.13
N ILE A 235 -5.66 -13.23 8.84
CA ILE A 235 -6.94 -13.03 8.17
C ILE A 235 -7.83 -12.08 9.00
N GLU A 236 -7.95 -12.31 10.29
CA GLU A 236 -8.73 -11.46 11.22
C GLU A 236 -8.21 -10.01 11.22
N ARG A 237 -6.90 -9.82 11.25
CA ARG A 237 -6.27 -8.49 11.23
C ARG A 237 -6.56 -7.73 9.94
N PHE A 238 -6.51 -8.39 8.77
CA PHE A 238 -6.86 -7.75 7.50
C PHE A 238 -8.34 -7.35 7.45
N VAL A 239 -9.25 -8.21 7.92
CA VAL A 239 -10.68 -7.90 8.01
C VAL A 239 -10.93 -6.69 8.92
N ILE A 240 -10.30 -6.65 10.09
CA ILE A 240 -10.46 -5.53 11.04
C ILE A 240 -9.84 -4.24 10.51
N LEU A 241 -8.68 -4.32 9.85
CA LEU A 241 -8.04 -3.15 9.25
C LEU A 241 -8.94 -2.52 8.19
N GLU A 242 -9.51 -3.32 7.29
CA GLU A 242 -10.47 -2.85 6.29
C GLU A 242 -11.74 -2.27 6.93
N ALA A 243 -12.28 -2.95 7.94
CA ALA A 243 -13.44 -2.47 8.68
C ALA A 243 -13.18 -1.09 9.31
N LYS A 244 -12.00 -0.86 9.88
CA LYS A 244 -11.58 0.44 10.43
C LYS A 244 -11.56 1.52 9.36
N VAL A 245 -10.97 1.21 8.18
CA VAL A 245 -10.96 2.14 7.04
C VAL A 245 -12.40 2.49 6.63
N LEU A 246 -13.26 1.51 6.41
CA LEU A 246 -14.65 1.74 6.01
C LEU A 246 -15.44 2.55 7.07
N LEU A 247 -15.18 2.31 8.35
CA LEU A 247 -15.82 3.03 9.43
C LEU A 247 -15.43 4.51 9.49
N LYS A 248 -14.18 4.85 9.19
CA LYS A 248 -13.65 6.23 9.27
C LYS A 248 -13.71 7.00 7.95
N SER A 249 -13.53 6.32 6.81
CA SER A 249 -13.33 6.96 5.51
C SER A 249 -14.50 6.80 4.55
N SER A 250 -15.62 6.18 4.96
CA SER A 250 -16.79 6.02 4.08
C SER A 250 -18.08 6.52 4.73
N ASN A 251 -19.04 6.90 3.88
CA ASN A 251 -20.41 7.25 4.32
C ASN A 251 -21.33 6.02 4.50
N LEU A 252 -20.78 4.80 4.40
CA LEU A 252 -21.53 3.57 4.54
C LEU A 252 -22.06 3.44 5.98
N ASN A 253 -23.32 3.03 6.14
CA ASN A 253 -23.83 2.66 7.46
C ASN A 253 -23.24 1.30 7.91
N ILE A 254 -23.44 0.94 9.18
CA ILE A 254 -22.84 -0.28 9.76
C ILE A 254 -23.34 -1.56 9.05
N GLN A 255 -24.61 -1.57 8.61
CA GLN A 255 -25.14 -2.70 7.83
C GLN A 255 -24.43 -2.81 6.47
N GLN A 256 -24.30 -1.72 5.75
CA GLN A 256 -23.62 -1.70 4.45
C GLN A 256 -22.15 -2.14 4.56
N ILE A 257 -21.46 -1.75 5.66
CA ILE A 257 -20.09 -2.24 5.91
C ILE A 257 -20.07 -3.75 6.17
N ALA A 258 -21.06 -4.26 6.93
CA ALA A 258 -21.18 -5.69 7.14
C ALA A 258 -21.41 -6.45 5.84
N ASP A 259 -22.25 -5.91 4.96
CA ASP A 259 -22.54 -6.48 3.64
C ASP A 259 -21.30 -6.43 2.73
N GLU A 260 -20.60 -5.29 2.70
CA GLU A 260 -19.35 -5.10 1.92
C GLU A 260 -18.23 -6.07 2.33
N LEU A 261 -18.16 -6.35 3.62
CA LEU A 261 -17.22 -7.33 4.18
C LEU A 261 -17.80 -8.75 4.20
N HIS A 262 -18.93 -9.00 3.52
CA HIS A 262 -19.59 -10.30 3.39
C HIS A 262 -19.87 -10.99 4.74
N PHE A 263 -20.28 -10.22 5.76
CA PHE A 263 -20.77 -10.79 7.01
C PHE A 263 -22.23 -11.21 6.88
N PRO A 264 -22.64 -12.31 7.54
CA PRO A 264 -24.03 -12.79 7.48
C PRO A 264 -25.07 -11.78 7.99
N SER A 265 -24.67 -10.86 8.88
CA SER A 265 -25.49 -9.78 9.39
C SER A 265 -24.67 -8.70 10.08
N GLN A 266 -25.27 -7.51 10.25
CA GLN A 266 -24.68 -6.43 11.06
C GLN A 266 -24.37 -6.88 12.50
N SER A 267 -25.21 -7.69 13.11
CA SER A 267 -25.01 -8.18 14.47
C SER A 267 -23.78 -9.09 14.57
N PHE A 268 -23.55 -9.92 13.54
CA PHE A 268 -22.39 -10.78 13.48
C PHE A 268 -21.10 -9.96 13.30
N PHE A 269 -21.11 -8.98 12.40
CA PHE A 269 -20.02 -8.03 12.21
C PHE A 269 -19.74 -7.27 13.53
N GLY A 270 -20.76 -6.74 14.19
CA GLY A 270 -20.60 -6.00 15.45
C GLY A 270 -19.93 -6.82 16.55
N LYS A 271 -20.34 -8.08 16.73
CA LYS A 271 -19.71 -9.01 17.70
C LYS A 271 -18.28 -9.33 17.33
N TYR A 272 -18.01 -9.60 16.06
CA TYR A 272 -16.67 -9.91 15.53
C TYR A 272 -15.72 -8.72 15.73
N PHE A 273 -16.14 -7.52 15.31
CA PHE A 273 -15.36 -6.31 15.45
C PHE A 273 -15.06 -5.98 16.93
N LYS A 274 -16.09 -6.02 17.79
CA LYS A 274 -15.91 -5.77 19.23
C LYS A 274 -15.00 -6.79 19.91
N LYS A 275 -15.11 -8.06 19.55
CA LYS A 275 -14.21 -9.12 20.07
C LYS A 275 -12.74 -8.82 19.79
N LEU A 276 -12.42 -8.31 18.59
CA LEU A 276 -11.05 -8.12 18.14
C LEU A 276 -10.48 -6.72 18.41
N THR A 277 -11.34 -5.71 18.62
CA THR A 277 -10.90 -4.32 18.84
C THR A 277 -11.22 -3.78 20.24
N GLY A 278 -12.06 -4.46 20.99
CA GLY A 278 -12.57 -3.99 22.29
C GLY A 278 -13.75 -3.01 22.18
N MET A 279 -14.01 -2.43 21.01
CA MET A 279 -15.07 -1.43 20.78
C MET A 279 -16.09 -1.94 19.78
N SER A 280 -17.33 -1.45 19.88
CA SER A 280 -18.32 -1.67 18.82
C SER A 280 -17.96 -0.84 17.57
N PRO A 281 -18.43 -1.23 16.37
CA PRO A 281 -18.23 -0.44 15.16
C PRO A 281 -18.73 1.01 15.29
N LYS A 282 -19.84 1.24 16.00
CA LYS A 282 -20.40 2.57 16.22
C LYS A 282 -19.53 3.41 17.14
N GLU A 283 -19.01 2.83 18.23
CA GLU A 283 -18.07 3.51 19.13
C GLU A 283 -16.79 3.89 18.39
N TYR A 284 -16.23 2.96 17.61
CA TYR A 284 -15.02 3.22 16.82
C TYR A 284 -15.23 4.31 15.77
N ARG A 285 -16.38 4.37 15.09
CA ARG A 285 -16.68 5.43 14.12
C ARG A 285 -16.68 6.82 14.75
N ASN A 286 -17.15 6.92 16.00
CA ASN A 286 -17.33 8.19 16.70
C ASN A 286 -16.10 8.59 17.56
N SER A 287 -15.09 7.71 17.69
CA SER A 287 -13.85 8.03 18.36
C SER A 287 -12.94 8.87 17.48
#